data_e2694a0c75e824a6aec21559f50081c9
#
_entry.id   e2694a0c75e824a6aec21559f50081c9
#
_cell.length_a   1.000
_cell.length_b   1.000
_cell.length_c   1.000
_cell.angle_alpha   90.00
_cell.angle_beta   90.00
_cell.angle_gamma   90.00
#
_symmetry.space_group_name_H-M   'P 1'
#
loop_
_entity.id
_entity.type
_entity.pdbx_description
1 polymer ?
#
loop_
_entity_poly.entity_id
_entity_poly.type
_entity_poly.pdbx_seq_one_letter_code
_entity_poly.pdbx_strand_id
1 'polypeptide(L)'
;FNCQVSLSVASDERDKTDFTTLDLGLDFVKALKPYTYKWDKRSNYVDWDTNPETDLLTITNDGTHREEQLDIGFKAQEVEALEIAAGYNKSNKTNLTLALSADEKQYSMKYEKLVPVLVKAIQDLEARVAELGG
;
A
#
# COMPACT_ATOMS: atom_id res chain seq x y z
N PHE A 1 -20.14 9.55 -4.78
CA PHE A 1 -20.33 9.38 -3.34
C PHE A 1 -19.26 10.14 -2.58
N ASN A 2 -19.68 10.97 -1.69
CA ASN A 2 -18.80 11.81 -0.90
C ASN A 2 -18.99 11.50 0.58
N CYS A 3 -18.02 10.88 1.21
CA CYS A 3 -18.10 10.56 2.61
C CYS A 3 -17.60 11.75 3.44
N GLN A 4 -18.51 12.40 4.17
CA GLN A 4 -18.22 13.58 4.98
C GLN A 4 -17.85 13.24 6.42
N VAL A 5 -17.94 11.97 6.80
CA VAL A 5 -17.69 11.51 8.18
C VAL A 5 -16.53 10.51 8.18
N SER A 6 -15.79 10.48 9.29
CA SER A 6 -14.74 9.51 9.50
C SER A 6 -15.34 8.10 9.60
N LEU A 7 -14.69 7.15 8.97
CA LEU A 7 -15.08 5.74 9.07
C LEU A 7 -14.52 5.14 10.34
N SER A 8 -15.37 4.48 11.11
CA SER A 8 -14.94 3.68 12.25
C SER A 8 -14.79 2.23 11.78
N VAL A 9 -13.69 1.62 12.17
CA VAL A 9 -13.41 0.22 11.85
C VAL A 9 -13.41 -0.57 13.16
N ALA A 10 -14.10 -1.72 13.17
CA ALA A 10 -14.13 -2.60 14.34
C ALA A 10 -12.71 -3.03 14.72
N SER A 11 -12.35 -2.92 15.99
CA SER A 11 -11.01 -3.24 16.48
C SER A 11 -11.02 -3.76 17.93
N ASP A 12 -12.08 -4.46 18.30
CA ASP A 12 -12.22 -5.02 19.64
C ASP A 12 -11.21 -6.16 19.85
N GLU A 13 -10.42 -6.09 20.92
CA GLU A 13 -9.40 -7.12 21.21
C GLU A 13 -10.02 -8.50 21.44
N ARG A 14 -11.28 -8.55 21.88
CA ARG A 14 -11.97 -9.84 22.11
C ARG A 14 -12.24 -10.60 20.83
N ASP A 15 -12.18 -9.93 19.68
CA ASP A 15 -12.39 -10.52 18.36
C ASP A 15 -11.07 -10.86 17.67
N LYS A 16 -9.93 -10.73 18.37
CA LYS A 16 -8.59 -10.94 17.85
C LYS A 16 -7.84 -11.93 18.72
N THR A 17 -6.84 -12.59 18.14
CA THR A 17 -5.98 -13.51 18.87
C THR A 17 -4.56 -13.48 18.31
N ASP A 18 -3.65 -14.21 18.95
CA ASP A 18 -2.26 -14.39 18.51
C ASP A 18 -1.52 -13.06 18.36
N PHE A 19 -1.68 -12.19 19.34
CA PHE A 19 -0.99 -10.89 19.34
C PHE A 19 0.52 -11.06 19.40
N THR A 20 1.21 -10.39 18.49
CA THR A 20 2.67 -10.32 18.44
C THR A 20 3.05 -8.88 18.15
N THR A 21 4.08 -8.38 18.81
CA THR A 21 4.59 -7.04 18.53
C THR A 21 5.02 -6.94 17.07
N LEU A 22 4.55 -5.90 16.37
CA LEU A 22 4.89 -5.68 14.98
C LEU A 22 6.40 -5.44 14.84
N ASP A 23 7.01 -6.09 13.85
CA ASP A 23 8.44 -5.91 13.55
C ASP A 23 8.69 -5.05 12.30
N LEU A 24 7.64 -4.66 11.58
CA LEU A 24 7.77 -3.71 10.49
C LEU A 24 7.81 -2.30 11.08
N GLY A 25 9.00 -1.74 11.19
CA GLY A 25 9.22 -0.47 11.84
C GLY A 25 10.11 0.45 11.02
N LEU A 26 11.12 1.05 11.67
CA LEU A 26 11.94 2.09 11.06
C LEU A 26 12.65 1.63 9.79
N ASP A 27 13.23 0.44 9.77
CA ASP A 27 13.98 -0.04 8.60
C ASP A 27 13.05 -0.24 7.40
N PHE A 28 11.84 -0.74 7.62
CA PHE A 28 10.84 -0.88 6.57
C PHE A 28 10.43 0.49 6.03
N VAL A 29 10.16 1.44 6.91
CA VAL A 29 9.74 2.80 6.53
C VAL A 29 10.85 3.52 5.76
N LYS A 30 12.11 3.33 6.17
CA LYS A 30 13.25 3.92 5.44
C LYS A 30 13.37 3.40 4.01
N ALA A 31 12.92 2.19 3.76
CA ALA A 31 12.96 1.58 2.42
C ALA A 31 11.77 2.00 1.56
N LEU A 32 10.71 2.51 2.15
CA LEU A 32 9.55 3.01 1.40
C LEU A 32 9.94 4.24 0.59
N LYS A 33 9.37 4.33 -0.62
CA LYS A 33 9.62 5.46 -1.52
C LYS A 33 8.32 6.18 -1.82
N PRO A 34 8.06 7.33 -1.17
CA PRO A 34 6.90 8.15 -1.52
C PRO A 34 7.18 8.95 -2.78
N TYR A 35 6.16 9.11 -3.61
CA TYR A 35 6.25 9.79 -4.89
C TYR A 35 5.16 10.83 -5.04
N THR A 36 5.41 11.83 -5.86
CA THR A 36 4.34 12.54 -6.54
C THR A 36 4.20 11.91 -7.92
N TYR A 37 2.99 11.87 -8.44
CA TYR A 37 2.74 11.27 -9.75
C TYR A 37 1.45 11.82 -10.37
N LYS A 38 1.26 11.52 -11.63
CA LYS A 38 0.01 11.79 -12.33
C LYS A 38 -0.57 10.47 -12.76
N TRP A 39 -1.89 10.34 -12.66
CA TRP A 39 -2.58 9.16 -13.12
C TRP A 39 -2.54 9.08 -14.64
N ASP A 40 -2.23 7.91 -15.15
CA ASP A 40 -2.29 7.55 -16.56
C ASP A 40 -2.88 6.15 -16.61
N LYS A 41 -4.19 6.07 -16.36
CA LYS A 41 -4.86 4.80 -16.09
C LYS A 41 -5.01 3.98 -17.35
N ARG A 42 -4.57 2.72 -17.30
CA ARG A 42 -4.72 1.79 -18.42
C ARG A 42 -6.18 1.63 -18.85
N SER A 43 -7.10 1.69 -17.89
CA SER A 43 -8.54 1.58 -18.18
C SER A 43 -9.07 2.68 -19.11
N ASN A 44 -8.37 3.83 -19.17
CA ASN A 44 -8.77 4.94 -20.04
C ASN A 44 -8.35 4.75 -21.49
N TYR A 45 -7.57 3.69 -21.78
CA TYR A 45 -7.11 3.37 -23.14
C TYR A 45 -7.97 2.28 -23.79
N VAL A 46 -9.04 1.87 -23.13
CA VAL A 46 -9.90 0.78 -23.58
C VAL A 46 -11.29 1.32 -23.89
N ASP A 47 -11.83 0.94 -25.04
CA ASP A 47 -13.24 1.15 -25.36
C ASP A 47 -14.02 -0.05 -24.79
N TRP A 48 -14.52 0.09 -23.56
CA TRP A 48 -15.20 -0.98 -22.86
C TRP A 48 -16.55 -1.36 -23.52
N ASP A 49 -17.14 -0.44 -24.28
CA ASP A 49 -18.39 -0.72 -24.98
C ASP A 49 -18.19 -1.74 -26.11
N THR A 50 -17.06 -1.65 -26.81
CA THR A 50 -16.75 -2.56 -27.94
C THR A 50 -15.84 -3.71 -27.49
N ASN A 51 -15.06 -3.55 -26.42
CA ASN A 51 -14.08 -4.54 -25.95
C ASN A 51 -14.20 -4.77 -24.44
N PRO A 52 -15.35 -5.29 -23.95
CA PRO A 52 -15.58 -5.41 -22.50
C PRO A 52 -14.70 -6.44 -21.79
N GLU A 53 -14.04 -7.33 -22.55
CA GLU A 53 -13.20 -8.38 -22.01
C GLU A 53 -11.70 -8.05 -22.08
N THR A 54 -11.35 -6.78 -22.30
CA THR A 54 -9.94 -6.40 -22.44
C THR A 54 -9.14 -6.69 -21.17
N ASP A 55 -8.00 -7.35 -21.34
CA ASP A 55 -7.04 -7.61 -20.27
C ASP A 55 -6.12 -6.41 -20.11
N LEU A 56 -6.11 -5.78 -18.94
CA LEU A 56 -5.30 -4.60 -18.67
C LEU A 56 -3.80 -4.86 -18.82
N LEU A 57 -3.35 -6.11 -18.71
CA LEU A 57 -1.94 -6.45 -18.91
C LEU A 57 -1.49 -6.26 -20.36
N THR A 58 -2.43 -6.20 -21.32
CA THR A 58 -2.14 -5.96 -22.72
C THR A 58 -2.05 -4.49 -23.08
N ILE A 59 -2.37 -3.60 -22.12
CA ILE A 59 -2.40 -2.16 -22.38
C ILE A 59 -1.06 -1.52 -22.01
N THR A 60 -0.54 -0.71 -22.93
CA THR A 60 0.62 0.14 -22.68
C THR A 60 0.15 1.59 -22.75
N ASN A 61 0.21 2.28 -21.62
CA ASN A 61 -0.14 3.69 -21.58
C ASN A 61 1.00 4.54 -22.15
N ASP A 62 0.64 5.54 -22.95
CA ASP A 62 1.58 6.38 -23.69
C ASP A 62 1.52 7.85 -23.33
N GLY A 63 0.76 8.21 -22.29
CA GLY A 63 0.61 9.58 -21.83
C GLY A 63 -0.52 10.37 -22.47
N THR A 64 -1.19 9.82 -23.50
CA THR A 64 -2.27 10.57 -24.18
C THR A 64 -3.51 10.75 -23.31
N HIS A 65 -3.70 9.90 -22.30
CA HIS A 65 -4.81 9.99 -21.35
C HIS A 65 -4.35 10.37 -19.94
N ARG A 66 -3.14 10.92 -19.83
CA ARG A 66 -2.57 11.33 -18.54
C ARG A 66 -3.39 12.48 -17.95
N GLU A 67 -3.72 12.35 -16.67
CA GLU A 67 -4.41 13.42 -15.93
C GLU A 67 -3.42 14.52 -15.56
N GLU A 68 -3.91 15.76 -15.53
CA GLU A 68 -3.07 16.92 -15.20
C GLU A 68 -2.86 17.08 -13.69
N GLN A 69 -3.78 16.57 -12.87
CA GLN A 69 -3.71 16.73 -11.43
C GLN A 69 -2.59 15.90 -10.83
N LEU A 70 -1.74 16.55 -10.04
CA LEU A 70 -0.67 15.87 -9.30
C LEU A 70 -1.26 15.17 -8.08
N ASP A 71 -0.78 13.97 -7.80
CA ASP A 71 -1.18 13.18 -6.64
C ASP A 71 0.06 12.68 -5.91
N ILE A 72 -0.11 12.11 -4.72
CA ILE A 72 0.99 11.55 -3.92
C ILE A 72 0.65 10.13 -3.51
N GLY A 73 1.68 9.31 -3.34
CA GLY A 73 1.49 7.94 -2.88
C GLY A 73 2.70 7.07 -3.13
N PHE A 74 2.47 5.79 -3.19
CA PHE A 74 3.48 4.76 -3.37
C PHE A 74 3.20 3.95 -4.63
N LYS A 75 4.24 3.28 -5.13
CA LYS A 75 4.05 2.23 -6.13
C LYS A 75 3.72 0.94 -5.39
N ALA A 76 2.52 0.40 -5.59
CA ALA A 76 2.06 -0.79 -4.85
C ALA A 76 3.01 -1.97 -5.00
N GLN A 77 3.57 -2.19 -6.19
CA GLN A 77 4.50 -3.28 -6.44
C GLN A 77 5.78 -3.17 -5.62
N GLU A 78 6.28 -1.95 -5.39
CA GLU A 78 7.46 -1.75 -4.54
C GLU A 78 7.16 -2.06 -3.08
N VAL A 79 5.97 -1.69 -2.62
CA VAL A 79 5.55 -1.97 -1.24
C VAL A 79 5.37 -3.47 -1.03
N GLU A 80 4.78 -4.17 -2.00
CA GLU A 80 4.63 -5.63 -1.94
C GLU A 80 6.00 -6.32 -1.84
N ALA A 81 6.96 -5.88 -2.65
CA ALA A 81 8.31 -6.46 -2.62
C ALA A 81 8.97 -6.28 -1.24
N LEU A 82 8.79 -5.14 -0.61
CA LEU A 82 9.32 -4.89 0.73
C LEU A 82 8.62 -5.72 1.79
N GLU A 83 7.31 -5.91 1.67
CA GLU A 83 6.54 -6.77 2.58
C GLU A 83 7.05 -8.21 2.50
N ILE A 84 7.22 -8.73 1.29
CA ILE A 84 7.72 -10.08 1.05
C ILE A 84 9.15 -10.23 1.58
N ALA A 85 10.01 -9.25 1.33
CA ALA A 85 11.39 -9.26 1.81
C ALA A 85 11.47 -9.27 3.34
N ALA A 86 10.47 -8.70 4.01
CA ALA A 86 10.38 -8.71 5.47
C ALA A 86 9.83 -10.03 6.04
N GLY A 87 9.46 -10.99 5.19
CA GLY A 87 9.01 -12.31 5.60
C GLY A 87 7.50 -12.51 5.62
N TYR A 88 6.73 -11.54 5.16
CA TYR A 88 5.26 -11.63 5.14
C TYR A 88 4.79 -11.98 3.74
N ASN A 89 4.23 -13.17 3.57
CA ASN A 89 3.84 -13.65 2.25
C ASN A 89 2.60 -14.54 2.29
N LYS A 90 1.99 -14.75 1.13
CA LYS A 90 0.75 -15.53 0.98
C LYS A 90 0.95 -17.01 1.27
N SER A 91 2.13 -17.57 0.94
CA SER A 91 2.36 -19.00 1.11
C SER A 91 2.34 -19.41 2.58
N ASN A 92 2.73 -18.52 3.48
CA ASN A 92 2.71 -18.75 4.93
C ASN A 92 1.44 -18.20 5.60
N LYS A 93 0.51 -17.63 4.83
CA LYS A 93 -0.67 -16.94 5.34
C LYS A 93 -0.30 -15.78 6.28
N THR A 94 0.86 -15.16 6.06
CA THR A 94 1.34 -14.03 6.85
C THR A 94 1.29 -12.71 6.09
N ASN A 95 0.81 -12.72 4.84
CA ASN A 95 0.72 -11.49 4.05
C ASN A 95 -0.19 -10.47 4.74
N LEU A 96 0.34 -9.27 4.95
CA LEU A 96 -0.37 -8.20 5.65
C LEU A 96 -1.29 -7.40 4.72
N THR A 97 -1.18 -7.62 3.43
CA THR A 97 -1.97 -6.95 2.38
C THR A 97 -1.85 -5.42 2.40
N LEU A 98 -0.64 -4.93 2.65
CA LEU A 98 -0.35 -3.49 2.51
C LEU A 98 -0.56 -3.07 1.07
N ALA A 99 -0.03 -3.87 0.14
CA ALA A 99 -0.34 -3.78 -1.28
C ALA A 99 -1.12 -5.04 -1.68
N LEU A 100 -2.16 -4.87 -2.44
CA LEU A 100 -3.12 -5.94 -2.71
C LEU A 100 -3.43 -6.03 -4.20
N SER A 101 -3.37 -7.26 -4.73
CA SER A 101 -3.91 -7.57 -6.05
C SER A 101 -4.66 -8.89 -5.99
N ALA A 102 -5.90 -8.90 -6.47
CA ALA A 102 -6.69 -10.11 -6.55
C ALA A 102 -6.28 -11.00 -7.72
N ASP A 103 -5.77 -10.41 -8.81
CA ASP A 103 -5.52 -11.09 -10.09
C ASP A 103 -4.18 -10.69 -10.73
N GLU A 104 -3.36 -9.93 -10.04
CA GLU A 104 -2.06 -9.39 -10.52
C GLU A 104 -2.18 -8.45 -11.72
N LYS A 105 -3.39 -8.10 -12.12
CA LYS A 105 -3.64 -7.17 -13.22
C LYS A 105 -3.77 -5.73 -12.75
N GLN A 106 -4.29 -5.54 -11.56
CA GLN A 106 -4.48 -4.23 -10.94
C GLN A 106 -4.10 -4.30 -9.47
N TYR A 107 -3.18 -3.46 -9.04
CA TYR A 107 -2.76 -3.38 -7.65
C TYR A 107 -3.41 -2.18 -6.95
N SER A 108 -3.64 -2.33 -5.66
CA SER A 108 -4.12 -1.25 -4.79
C SER A 108 -3.35 -1.25 -3.49
N MET A 109 -3.47 -0.15 -2.73
CA MET A 109 -2.81 0.03 -1.44
C MET A 109 -3.85 0.16 -0.34
N LYS A 110 -3.53 -0.40 0.82
CA LYS A 110 -4.31 -0.19 2.04
C LYS A 110 -3.53 0.74 2.97
N TYR A 111 -3.68 2.04 2.73
CA TYR A 111 -2.92 3.07 3.44
C TYR A 111 -3.15 3.05 4.94
N GLU A 112 -4.36 2.71 5.40
CA GLU A 112 -4.67 2.64 6.83
C GLU A 112 -3.83 1.60 7.57
N LYS A 113 -3.35 0.56 6.87
CA LYS A 113 -2.48 -0.46 7.47
C LYS A 113 -1.05 0.03 7.68
N LEU A 114 -0.68 1.15 7.05
CA LEU A 114 0.62 1.77 7.29
C LEU A 114 0.67 2.53 8.61
N VAL A 115 -0.47 2.89 9.19
CA VAL A 115 -0.49 3.63 10.45
C VAL A 115 0.24 2.89 11.57
N PRO A 116 -0.06 1.61 11.88
CA PRO A 116 0.71 0.90 12.90
C PRO A 116 2.19 0.73 12.53
N VAL A 117 2.52 0.60 11.25
CA VAL A 117 3.91 0.55 10.78
C VAL A 117 4.62 1.86 11.08
N LEU A 118 3.98 2.99 10.82
CA LEU A 118 4.53 4.32 11.11
C LEU A 118 4.69 4.54 12.61
N VAL A 119 3.74 4.08 13.42
CA VAL A 119 3.84 4.15 14.89
C VAL A 119 5.07 3.38 15.37
N LYS A 120 5.25 2.15 14.87
CA LYS A 120 6.42 1.34 15.22
C LYS A 120 7.72 2.01 14.80
N ALA A 121 7.75 2.61 13.61
CA ALA A 121 8.92 3.33 13.10
C ALA A 121 9.27 4.52 13.99
N ILE A 122 8.27 5.27 14.46
CA ILE A 122 8.49 6.41 15.36
C ILE A 122 9.04 5.93 16.70
N GLN A 123 8.50 4.83 17.24
CA GLN A 123 8.99 4.24 18.48
C GLN A 123 10.44 3.78 18.35
N ASP A 124 10.80 3.14 17.24
CA ASP A 124 12.17 2.72 16.96
C ASP A 124 13.11 3.92 16.85
N LEU A 125 12.66 4.98 16.18
CA LEU A 125 13.44 6.20 16.01
C LEU A 125 13.67 6.90 17.36
N GLU A 126 12.64 6.98 18.19
CA GLU A 126 12.75 7.58 19.51
C GLU A 126 13.77 6.81 20.36
N ALA A 127 13.75 5.49 20.30
CA ALA A 127 14.72 4.65 21.02
C ALA A 127 16.16 4.93 20.56
N ARG A 128 16.39 5.10 19.26
CA ARG A 128 17.70 5.47 18.71
C ARG A 128 18.15 6.86 19.16
N VAL A 129 17.24 7.80 19.19
CA VAL A 129 17.53 9.16 19.65
C VAL A 129 17.88 9.14 21.14
N ALA A 130 17.15 8.38 21.95
CA ALA A 130 17.43 8.26 23.37
C ALA A 130 18.82 7.64 23.60
N GLU A 131 19.20 6.64 22.82
CA GLU A 131 20.54 6.02 22.89
C GLU A 131 21.66 7.04 22.57
N LEU A 132 21.42 7.88 21.55
CA LEU A 132 22.41 8.87 21.13
C LEU A 132 22.50 10.06 22.08
N GLY A 133 21.39 10.40 22.73
CA GLY A 133 21.30 11.52 23.65
C GLY A 133 21.65 11.17 25.10
N GLY A 134 21.70 9.89 25.35
CA GLY A 134 22.00 9.39 26.67
C GLY A 134 23.48 9.26 26.90
#